data_633819914572a474997a8f5dd3fc4801
#
_entry.id   633819914572a474997a8f5dd3fc4801
#
_cell.length_a   1.000
_cell.length_b   1.000
_cell.length_c   1.000
_cell.angle_alpha   90.00
_cell.angle_beta   90.00
_cell.angle_gamma   90.00
#
_symmetry.space_group_name_H-M   'P 1'
#
loop_
_entity.id
_entity.type
_entity.pdbx_description
1 polymer ?
#
loop_
_entity_poly.entity_id
_entity_poly.type
_entity_poly.pdbx_seq_one_letter_code
_entity_poly.pdbx_strand_id
1 'polypeptide(L)'
;NAFGMGIDKPDVRTVIHTDCPDSLEAYFQEAGRAGRDGAKAYAVLLYNGADSRKLAKRIDDNFPEKEYIRKVYEHLAYFFQVAEGYGENITFEFNIEKFCHTFKHFPLRVNSALKILDRAGYIDYAEEQDNAARVMMTVTRDELYRLTNNTPNEDKVIITLLRSYGGLFSDFRFIDEGIVAQRAGLMQPQVHEALKALGRKRVLKFIPRRATPVVRYRRRREDPARLVFPKDAYEDRRRQFAERIGAMMRYANNDDKCRSQQLLGYFGEDTAQPCGHCDVCLDSKGNPADTAGAEEVRAAIERLLGDGMRHHITELLGINQPPETVDATLRRLIEEEHIYQEDGFIYKGH
;
A
#
# COMPACT_ATOMS: atom_id res chain seq x y z
N ASN A 1 -2.00 0.48 -3.37
CA ASN A 1 -0.91 0.62 -4.32
C ASN A 1 -1.41 0.22 -5.72
N ALA A 2 -1.83 1.19 -6.55
CA ALA A 2 -2.39 0.92 -7.88
C ALA A 2 -1.35 0.31 -8.85
N PHE A 3 -0.07 0.41 -8.53
CA PHE A 3 1.06 -0.07 -9.30
C PHE A 3 1.81 -1.20 -8.58
N GLY A 4 1.08 -2.14 -7.99
CA GLY A 4 1.63 -3.36 -7.41
C GLY A 4 2.52 -4.15 -8.38
N MET A 5 3.18 -5.20 -7.90
CA MET A 5 4.08 -6.06 -8.69
C MET A 5 3.52 -6.38 -10.08
N GLY A 6 4.34 -6.21 -11.13
CA GLY A 6 4.02 -6.69 -12.49
C GLY A 6 3.87 -5.64 -13.59
N ILE A 7 4.02 -4.32 -13.30
CA ILE A 7 4.07 -3.33 -14.38
C ILE A 7 5.51 -3.17 -14.84
N ASP A 8 5.78 -3.71 -16.01
CA ASP A 8 7.06 -3.59 -16.72
C ASP A 8 6.89 -2.74 -18.00
N LYS A 9 6.42 -1.49 -17.79
CA LYS A 9 6.27 -0.53 -18.87
C LYS A 9 7.54 0.33 -18.98
N PRO A 10 8.27 0.34 -20.09
CA PRO A 10 9.56 1.04 -20.22
C PRO A 10 9.41 2.57 -20.27
N ASP A 11 8.31 3.07 -20.81
CA ASP A 11 8.06 4.47 -21.14
C ASP A 11 7.28 5.26 -20.06
N VAL A 12 7.36 4.86 -18.81
CA VAL A 12 6.77 5.64 -17.70
C VAL A 12 7.55 6.96 -17.55
N ARG A 13 6.88 8.08 -17.72
CA ARG A 13 7.50 9.42 -17.65
C ARG A 13 7.42 10.05 -16.27
N THR A 14 6.42 9.69 -15.49
CA THR A 14 6.22 10.28 -14.16
C THR A 14 5.70 9.26 -13.18
N VAL A 15 6.31 9.19 -12.01
CA VAL A 15 5.82 8.47 -10.83
C VAL A 15 5.56 9.49 -9.74
N ILE A 16 4.34 9.54 -9.22
CA ILE A 16 3.93 10.48 -8.18
C ILE A 16 3.51 9.70 -6.95
N HIS A 17 4.20 9.95 -5.84
CA HIS A 17 3.83 9.44 -4.52
C HIS A 17 2.94 10.47 -3.83
N THR A 18 1.66 10.16 -3.70
CA THR A 18 0.67 10.99 -2.98
C THR A 18 0.60 10.67 -1.50
N ASP A 19 1.19 9.56 -1.07
CA ASP A 19 1.40 9.15 0.31
C ASP A 19 2.85 8.70 0.46
N CYS A 20 3.49 9.07 1.57
CA CYS A 20 4.90 8.79 1.77
C CYS A 20 5.11 7.29 2.08
N PRO A 21 5.98 6.59 1.33
CA PRO A 21 6.36 5.20 1.62
C PRO A 21 6.99 5.04 3.00
N ASP A 22 6.93 3.84 3.56
CA ASP A 22 7.48 3.54 4.89
C ASP A 22 9.00 3.40 4.90
N SER A 23 9.64 3.36 3.74
CA SER A 23 11.08 3.17 3.62
C SER A 23 11.63 3.67 2.29
N LEU A 24 12.94 3.93 2.26
CA LEU A 24 13.66 4.31 1.03
C LEU A 24 13.70 3.16 0.03
N GLU A 25 13.70 1.91 0.47
CA GLU A 25 13.63 0.73 -0.40
C GLU A 25 12.32 0.69 -1.19
N ALA A 26 11.19 0.92 -0.51
CA ALA A 26 9.88 0.99 -1.15
C ALA A 26 9.80 2.19 -2.12
N TYR A 27 10.28 3.35 -1.68
CA TYR A 27 10.36 4.55 -2.52
C TYR A 27 11.20 4.29 -3.78
N PHE A 28 12.40 3.74 -3.63
CA PHE A 28 13.32 3.44 -4.74
C PHE A 28 12.71 2.44 -5.73
N GLN A 29 12.09 1.39 -5.21
CA GLN A 29 11.43 0.37 -6.04
C GLN A 29 10.28 0.94 -6.87
N GLU A 30 9.52 1.87 -6.30
CA GLU A 30 8.39 2.53 -6.98
C GLU A 30 8.88 3.64 -7.92
N ALA A 31 9.76 4.51 -7.48
CA ALA A 31 10.36 5.60 -8.25
C ALA A 31 11.18 5.07 -9.45
N GLY A 32 11.92 3.98 -9.27
CA GLY A 32 12.71 3.32 -10.30
C GLY A 32 11.91 2.68 -11.44
N ARG A 33 10.58 2.79 -11.42
CA ARG A 33 9.73 2.43 -12.57
C ARG A 33 9.73 3.52 -13.65
N ALA A 34 10.07 4.75 -13.29
CA ALA A 34 10.16 5.87 -14.23
C ALA A 34 11.47 5.80 -15.06
N GLY A 35 11.35 6.00 -16.38
CA GLY A 35 12.48 6.15 -17.28
C GLY A 35 13.32 4.89 -17.51
N ARG A 36 12.74 3.70 -17.46
CA ARG A 36 13.47 2.44 -17.74
C ARG A 36 14.07 2.36 -19.13
N ASP A 37 13.53 3.10 -20.09
CA ASP A 37 14.07 3.25 -21.46
C ASP A 37 15.24 4.23 -21.56
N GLY A 38 15.72 4.79 -20.44
CA GLY A 38 16.79 5.78 -20.37
C GLY A 38 16.39 7.21 -20.74
N ALA A 39 15.13 7.44 -21.14
CA ALA A 39 14.65 8.78 -21.42
C ALA A 39 14.30 9.53 -20.10
N LYS A 40 14.30 10.86 -20.19
CA LYS A 40 14.03 11.75 -19.04
C LYS A 40 12.68 11.41 -18.40
N ALA A 41 12.67 11.18 -17.11
CA ALA A 41 11.49 10.87 -16.32
C ALA A 41 11.58 11.53 -14.94
N TYR A 42 10.45 11.62 -14.26
CA TYR A 42 10.34 12.32 -12.97
C TYR A 42 9.77 11.40 -11.91
N ALA A 43 10.39 11.40 -10.74
CA ALA A 43 9.84 10.82 -9.52
C ALA A 43 9.51 11.96 -8.56
N VAL A 44 8.23 12.11 -8.24
CA VAL A 44 7.72 13.20 -7.40
C VAL A 44 7.18 12.62 -6.10
N LEU A 45 7.62 13.14 -4.98
CA LEU A 45 7.09 12.82 -3.65
C LEU A 45 6.36 14.05 -3.10
N LEU A 46 5.05 13.95 -2.93
CA LEU A 46 4.27 14.96 -2.22
C LEU A 46 4.39 14.70 -0.72
N TYR A 47 5.04 15.60 0.00
CA TYR A 47 5.35 15.42 1.40
C TYR A 47 5.17 16.71 2.20
N ASN A 48 4.63 16.58 3.40
CA ASN A 48 4.41 17.70 4.31
C ASN A 48 4.53 17.26 5.79
N GLY A 49 4.43 18.21 6.72
CA GLY A 49 4.54 17.92 8.15
C GLY A 49 3.47 16.96 8.72
N ALA A 50 2.33 16.79 8.04
CA ALA A 50 1.34 15.79 8.45
C ALA A 50 1.81 14.37 8.12
N ASP A 51 2.58 14.20 7.05
CA ASP A 51 3.12 12.90 6.66
C ASP A 51 4.19 12.42 7.63
N SER A 52 5.02 13.33 8.17
CA SER A 52 5.95 13.01 9.27
C SER A 52 5.21 12.42 10.48
N ARG A 53 4.08 13.03 10.87
CA ARG A 53 3.27 12.54 11.99
C ARG A 53 2.61 11.20 11.70
N LYS A 54 2.12 10.99 10.47
CA LYS A 54 1.56 9.71 10.03
C LYS A 54 2.62 8.60 10.07
N LEU A 55 3.83 8.87 9.55
CA LEU A 55 4.94 7.92 9.56
C LEU A 55 5.37 7.56 10.99
N ALA A 56 5.49 8.55 11.89
CA ALA A 56 5.78 8.29 13.29
C ALA A 56 4.70 7.41 13.94
N LYS A 57 3.42 7.69 13.69
CA LYS A 57 2.30 6.88 14.19
C LYS A 57 2.33 5.44 13.66
N ARG A 58 2.79 5.21 12.42
CA ARG A 58 2.92 3.86 11.86
C ARG A 58 3.86 2.97 12.68
N ILE A 59 4.87 3.55 13.35
CA ILE A 59 5.76 2.81 14.25
C ILE A 59 4.96 2.24 15.43
N ASP A 60 4.15 3.06 16.08
CA ASP A 60 3.36 2.64 17.24
C ASP A 60 2.18 1.72 16.85
N ASP A 61 1.62 1.88 15.66
CA ASP A 61 0.58 0.99 15.14
C ASP A 61 1.12 -0.39 14.77
N ASN A 62 2.36 -0.48 14.23
CA ASN A 62 3.00 -1.75 13.88
C ASN A 62 3.70 -2.43 15.09
N PHE A 63 4.12 -1.66 16.06
CA PHE A 63 4.77 -2.12 17.29
C PHE A 63 4.09 -1.48 18.51
N PRO A 64 2.84 -1.88 18.80
CA PRO A 64 2.13 -1.38 19.96
C PRO A 64 2.86 -1.76 21.24
N GLU A 65 2.62 -1.01 22.32
CA GLU A 65 3.23 -1.25 23.63
C GLU A 65 2.98 -2.69 24.12
N LYS A 66 3.95 -3.26 24.83
CA LYS A 66 3.88 -4.64 25.33
C LYS A 66 2.62 -4.90 26.17
N GLU A 67 2.19 -3.92 26.95
CA GLU A 67 0.94 -3.99 27.73
C GLU A 67 -0.29 -4.14 26.83
N TYR A 68 -0.32 -3.45 25.70
CA TYR A 68 -1.39 -3.62 24.72
C TYR A 68 -1.38 -5.03 24.11
N ILE A 69 -0.20 -5.59 23.81
CA ILE A 69 -0.06 -6.95 23.26
C ILE A 69 -0.55 -7.98 24.28
N ARG A 70 -0.20 -7.81 25.58
CA ARG A 70 -0.70 -8.65 26.68
C ARG A 70 -2.22 -8.58 26.79
N LYS A 71 -2.80 -7.38 26.68
CA LYS A 71 -4.24 -7.17 26.70
C LYS A 71 -4.93 -7.86 25.52
N VAL A 72 -4.36 -7.79 24.32
CA VAL A 72 -4.89 -8.51 23.14
C VAL A 72 -4.86 -10.01 23.38
N TYR A 73 -3.77 -10.56 23.95
CA TYR A 73 -3.66 -11.99 24.26
C TYR A 73 -4.71 -12.42 25.31
N GLU A 74 -4.93 -11.62 26.32
CA GLU A 74 -5.98 -11.85 27.35
C GLU A 74 -7.37 -11.86 26.71
N HIS A 75 -7.66 -10.84 25.87
CA HIS A 75 -8.94 -10.73 25.19
C HIS A 75 -9.17 -11.86 24.17
N LEU A 76 -8.12 -12.41 23.52
CA LEU A 76 -8.24 -13.61 22.70
C LEU A 76 -8.72 -14.81 23.54
N ALA A 77 -8.20 -14.96 24.74
CA ALA A 77 -8.61 -16.04 25.62
C ALA A 77 -10.08 -15.92 26.04
N TYR A 78 -10.55 -14.71 26.34
CA TYR A 78 -11.98 -14.46 26.59
C TYR A 78 -12.84 -14.70 25.34
N PHE A 79 -12.37 -14.26 24.17
CA PHE A 79 -13.09 -14.42 22.92
C PHE A 79 -13.30 -15.89 22.54
N PHE A 80 -12.27 -16.71 22.76
CA PHE A 80 -12.30 -18.15 22.46
C PHE A 80 -12.68 -19.01 23.67
N GLN A 81 -12.92 -18.40 24.85
CA GLN A 81 -13.25 -19.08 26.09
C GLN A 81 -12.19 -20.13 26.51
N VAL A 82 -10.91 -19.75 26.35
CA VAL A 82 -9.77 -20.59 26.74
C VAL A 82 -9.35 -20.29 28.15
N ALA A 83 -9.43 -21.25 29.04
CA ALA A 83 -8.93 -21.12 30.44
C ALA A 83 -7.39 -21.15 30.51
N GLU A 84 -6.81 -20.57 31.57
CA GLU A 84 -5.37 -20.66 31.84
C GLU A 84 -4.94 -22.14 31.99
N GLY A 85 -3.79 -22.48 31.42
CA GLY A 85 -3.29 -23.84 31.39
C GLY A 85 -3.89 -24.73 30.30
N TYR A 86 -4.80 -24.21 29.46
CA TYR A 86 -5.47 -24.95 28.40
C TYR A 86 -5.20 -24.33 27.03
N GLY A 87 -5.79 -24.90 25.98
CA GLY A 87 -5.82 -24.34 24.62
C GLY A 87 -4.66 -24.78 23.71
N GLU A 88 -3.68 -25.50 24.20
CA GLU A 88 -2.52 -25.96 23.40
C GLU A 88 -2.97 -26.75 22.16
N ASN A 89 -2.43 -26.38 20.99
CA ASN A 89 -2.74 -26.96 19.68
C ASN A 89 -4.20 -26.84 19.21
N ILE A 90 -5.03 -26.06 19.90
CA ILE A 90 -6.39 -25.80 19.47
C ILE A 90 -6.40 -24.63 18.48
N THR A 91 -7.04 -24.83 17.34
CA THR A 91 -7.20 -23.84 16.27
C THR A 91 -8.61 -23.23 16.31
N PHE A 92 -8.68 -21.92 16.25
CA PHE A 92 -9.92 -21.16 16.24
C PHE A 92 -10.04 -20.33 14.96
N GLU A 93 -11.21 -20.27 14.36
CA GLU A 93 -11.54 -19.28 13.34
C GLU A 93 -11.58 -17.90 14.01
N PHE A 94 -10.90 -16.92 13.42
CA PHE A 94 -10.76 -15.59 14.00
C PHE A 94 -11.40 -14.52 13.14
N ASN A 95 -12.45 -13.90 13.65
CA ASN A 95 -13.06 -12.73 13.02
C ASN A 95 -12.53 -11.47 13.71
N ILE A 96 -11.58 -10.80 13.08
CA ILE A 96 -10.93 -9.59 13.63
C ILE A 96 -11.91 -8.44 13.84
N GLU A 97 -12.91 -8.27 12.97
CA GLU A 97 -13.92 -7.19 13.08
C GLU A 97 -14.78 -7.39 14.31
N LYS A 98 -15.31 -8.63 14.49
CA LYS A 98 -16.10 -9.00 15.68
C LYS A 98 -15.28 -8.86 16.95
N PHE A 99 -14.02 -9.30 16.96
CA PHE A 99 -13.11 -9.13 18.09
C PHE A 99 -12.89 -7.66 18.44
N CYS A 100 -12.55 -6.84 17.45
CA CYS A 100 -12.30 -5.41 17.63
C CYS A 100 -13.56 -4.67 18.13
N HIS A 101 -14.73 -5.03 17.59
CA HIS A 101 -16.00 -4.45 18.07
C HIS A 101 -16.29 -4.81 19.52
N THR A 102 -16.07 -6.08 19.90
CA THR A 102 -16.34 -6.60 21.25
C THR A 102 -15.44 -5.93 22.30
N PHE A 103 -14.14 -5.81 22.03
CA PHE A 103 -13.14 -5.33 22.99
C PHE A 103 -12.68 -3.90 22.77
N LYS A 104 -13.31 -3.15 21.85
CA LYS A 104 -12.98 -1.75 21.53
C LYS A 104 -11.53 -1.55 21.09
N HIS A 105 -11.07 -2.44 20.21
CA HIS A 105 -9.74 -2.36 19.59
C HIS A 105 -9.78 -1.82 18.16
N PHE A 106 -8.62 -1.37 17.68
CA PHE A 106 -8.41 -1.02 16.28
C PHE A 106 -7.79 -2.20 15.52
N PRO A 107 -8.37 -2.63 14.37
CA PRO A 107 -7.93 -3.81 13.63
C PRO A 107 -6.42 -3.83 13.30
N LEU A 108 -5.86 -2.70 12.86
CA LEU A 108 -4.44 -2.59 12.52
C LEU A 108 -3.53 -2.94 13.71
N ARG A 109 -3.81 -2.39 14.90
CA ARG A 109 -3.03 -2.65 16.11
C ARG A 109 -3.21 -4.08 16.63
N VAL A 110 -4.42 -4.64 16.50
CA VAL A 110 -4.68 -6.05 16.85
C VAL A 110 -3.87 -6.96 15.93
N ASN A 111 -3.90 -6.72 14.62
CA ASN A 111 -3.15 -7.50 13.65
C ASN A 111 -1.64 -7.47 13.96
N SER A 112 -1.10 -6.30 14.27
CA SER A 112 0.29 -6.14 14.69
C SER A 112 0.60 -6.91 15.99
N ALA A 113 -0.28 -6.85 16.98
CA ALA A 113 -0.13 -7.60 18.23
C ALA A 113 -0.13 -9.12 17.99
N LEU A 114 -1.03 -9.62 17.14
CA LEU A 114 -1.09 -11.04 16.76
C LEU A 114 0.19 -11.51 16.07
N LYS A 115 0.73 -10.71 15.14
CA LYS A 115 2.01 -10.99 14.48
C LYS A 115 3.20 -11.03 15.46
N ILE A 116 3.17 -10.20 16.49
CA ILE A 116 4.19 -10.20 17.54
C ILE A 116 4.04 -11.43 18.44
N LEU A 117 2.81 -11.80 18.85
CA LEU A 117 2.52 -13.01 19.63
C LEU A 117 2.90 -14.28 18.87
N ASP A 118 2.68 -14.32 17.54
CA ASP A 118 3.10 -15.40 16.66
C ASP A 118 4.62 -15.56 16.65
N ARG A 119 5.35 -14.47 16.42
CA ARG A 119 6.83 -14.47 16.46
C ARG A 119 7.39 -14.84 17.83
N ALA A 120 6.73 -14.41 18.89
CA ALA A 120 7.11 -14.77 20.27
C ALA A 120 6.74 -16.22 20.62
N GLY A 121 6.06 -16.95 19.72
CA GLY A 121 5.76 -18.37 19.87
C GLY A 121 4.62 -18.69 20.83
N TYR A 122 3.72 -17.75 21.09
CA TYR A 122 2.51 -17.98 21.88
C TYR A 122 1.36 -18.53 21.07
N ILE A 123 1.24 -18.06 19.84
CA ILE A 123 0.20 -18.48 18.90
C ILE A 123 0.82 -18.74 17.51
N ASP A 124 0.08 -19.44 16.64
CA ASP A 124 0.23 -19.33 15.19
C ASP A 124 -0.91 -18.45 14.67
N TYR A 125 -0.58 -17.41 13.96
CA TYR A 125 -1.57 -16.52 13.35
C TYR A 125 -1.43 -16.54 11.83
N ALA A 126 -2.46 -17.02 11.15
CA ALA A 126 -2.57 -16.96 9.70
C ALA A 126 -3.69 -15.99 9.32
N GLU A 127 -3.34 -14.89 8.67
CA GLU A 127 -4.29 -13.87 8.21
C GLU A 127 -5.26 -14.43 7.18
N GLU A 128 -4.76 -15.31 6.33
CA GLU A 128 -5.55 -16.07 5.35
C GLU A 128 -5.05 -17.51 5.36
N GLN A 129 -5.88 -18.42 5.83
CA GLN A 129 -5.69 -19.82 5.48
C GLN A 129 -6.33 -20.00 4.10
N ASP A 130 -5.52 -20.04 3.05
CA ASP A 130 -5.97 -20.30 1.69
C ASP A 130 -6.44 -21.77 1.58
N ASN A 131 -7.58 -22.04 2.20
CA ASN A 131 -8.29 -23.28 2.00
C ASN A 131 -9.03 -23.17 0.67
N ALA A 132 -8.35 -23.56 -0.40
CA ALA A 132 -8.97 -23.65 -1.72
C ALA A 132 -10.30 -24.36 -1.65
N ALA A 133 -11.26 -23.93 -2.45
CA ALA A 133 -12.57 -24.56 -2.52
C ALA A 133 -12.41 -26.07 -2.81
N ARG A 134 -13.25 -26.90 -2.21
CA ARG A 134 -13.19 -28.36 -2.36
C ARG A 134 -14.52 -28.92 -2.76
N VAL A 135 -14.50 -29.87 -3.67
CA VAL A 135 -15.71 -30.56 -4.16
C VAL A 135 -15.49 -32.07 -4.14
N MET A 136 -16.55 -32.81 -3.78
CA MET A 136 -16.64 -34.25 -3.90
C MET A 136 -18.03 -34.61 -4.41
N MET A 137 -18.14 -35.45 -5.42
CA MET A 137 -19.42 -35.97 -5.90
C MET A 137 -20.02 -36.91 -4.87
N THR A 138 -21.32 -36.77 -4.62
CA THR A 138 -22.08 -37.63 -3.70
C THR A 138 -22.98 -38.62 -4.43
N VAL A 139 -23.17 -38.44 -5.72
CA VAL A 139 -23.90 -39.33 -6.62
C VAL A 139 -22.92 -40.17 -7.42
N THR A 140 -23.35 -41.35 -7.86
CA THR A 140 -22.58 -42.19 -8.78
C THR A 140 -22.60 -41.61 -10.20
N ARG A 141 -21.73 -42.10 -11.09
CA ARG A 141 -21.73 -41.69 -12.50
C ARG A 141 -23.04 -41.94 -13.18
N ASP A 142 -23.70 -43.09 -12.91
CA ASP A 142 -24.96 -43.47 -13.54
C ASP A 142 -26.11 -42.59 -13.04
N GLU A 143 -26.14 -42.24 -11.77
CA GLU A 143 -27.10 -41.30 -11.21
C GLU A 143 -26.93 -39.90 -11.80
N LEU A 144 -25.70 -39.45 -12.03
CA LEU A 144 -25.43 -38.15 -12.59
C LEU A 144 -26.03 -37.97 -14.00
N TYR A 145 -26.00 -39.03 -14.83
CA TYR A 145 -26.64 -39.02 -16.17
C TYR A 145 -28.17 -38.97 -16.14
N ARG A 146 -28.77 -39.32 -15.02
CA ARG A 146 -30.23 -39.32 -14.83
C ARG A 146 -30.78 -38.05 -14.22
N LEU A 147 -29.90 -37.10 -13.88
CA LEU A 147 -30.34 -35.82 -13.30
C LEU A 147 -31.03 -34.96 -14.36
N THR A 148 -32.31 -34.67 -14.13
CA THR A 148 -33.16 -33.86 -15.04
C THR A 148 -33.48 -32.47 -14.47
N ASN A 149 -33.16 -32.19 -13.21
CA ASN A 149 -33.56 -30.98 -12.49
C ASN A 149 -32.42 -29.94 -12.34
N ASN A 150 -31.43 -30.01 -13.20
CA ASN A 150 -30.34 -29.02 -13.19
C ASN A 150 -30.67 -27.81 -14.05
N THR A 151 -30.14 -26.64 -13.65
CA THR A 151 -30.13 -25.47 -14.51
C THR A 151 -29.00 -25.57 -15.53
N PRO A 152 -29.07 -24.83 -16.67
CA PRO A 152 -27.99 -24.84 -17.65
C PRO A 152 -26.61 -24.48 -17.08
N ASN A 153 -26.55 -23.61 -16.05
CA ASN A 153 -25.29 -23.24 -15.38
C ASN A 153 -24.78 -24.38 -14.49
N GLU A 154 -25.66 -25.09 -13.80
CA GLU A 154 -25.28 -26.27 -13.01
C GLU A 154 -24.71 -27.39 -13.89
N ASP A 155 -25.32 -27.67 -15.04
CA ASP A 155 -24.79 -28.65 -15.99
C ASP A 155 -23.42 -28.25 -16.55
N LYS A 156 -23.23 -26.98 -16.94
CA LYS A 156 -21.94 -26.47 -17.36
C LYS A 156 -20.86 -26.64 -16.27
N VAL A 157 -21.21 -26.36 -15.03
CA VAL A 157 -20.27 -26.51 -13.88
C VAL A 157 -19.94 -27.99 -13.67
N ILE A 158 -20.92 -28.90 -13.66
CA ILE A 158 -20.67 -30.34 -13.55
C ILE A 158 -19.74 -30.84 -14.64
N ILE A 159 -20.03 -30.54 -15.90
CA ILE A 159 -19.23 -30.97 -17.04
C ILE A 159 -17.80 -30.43 -16.92
N THR A 160 -17.66 -29.17 -16.54
CA THR A 160 -16.34 -28.53 -16.37
C THR A 160 -15.56 -29.17 -15.24
N LEU A 161 -16.19 -29.45 -14.10
CA LEU A 161 -15.55 -30.14 -12.97
C LEU A 161 -15.04 -31.52 -13.38
N LEU A 162 -15.88 -32.32 -14.03
CA LEU A 162 -15.51 -33.67 -14.48
C LEU A 162 -14.38 -33.69 -15.49
N ARG A 163 -14.30 -32.67 -16.37
CA ARG A 163 -13.23 -32.53 -17.36
C ARG A 163 -11.91 -32.00 -16.77
N SER A 164 -12.00 -31.21 -15.70
CA SER A 164 -10.84 -30.49 -15.17
C SER A 164 -10.18 -31.17 -13.97
N TYR A 165 -10.94 -31.96 -13.22
CA TYR A 165 -10.46 -32.51 -11.95
C TYR A 165 -10.72 -34.03 -11.89
N GLY A 166 -9.67 -34.83 -11.69
CA GLY A 166 -9.76 -36.26 -11.49
C GLY A 166 -10.09 -36.65 -10.05
N GLY A 167 -10.74 -37.80 -9.85
CA GLY A 167 -10.99 -38.38 -8.53
C GLY A 167 -12.12 -37.74 -7.70
N LEU A 168 -12.97 -36.94 -8.31
CA LEU A 168 -14.11 -36.26 -7.65
C LEU A 168 -15.14 -37.22 -7.03
N PHE A 169 -15.24 -38.46 -7.52
CA PHE A 169 -16.15 -39.45 -7.00
C PHE A 169 -15.58 -40.25 -5.80
N SER A 170 -14.27 -40.14 -5.58
CA SER A 170 -13.56 -40.92 -4.54
C SER A 170 -13.26 -40.10 -3.30
N ASP A 171 -12.96 -38.82 -3.46
CA ASP A 171 -12.54 -37.95 -2.36
C ASP A 171 -12.72 -36.47 -2.73
N PHE A 172 -12.59 -35.58 -1.72
CA PHE A 172 -12.56 -34.15 -1.93
C PHE A 172 -11.36 -33.75 -2.80
N ARG A 173 -11.62 -32.96 -3.83
CA ARG A 173 -10.61 -32.37 -4.68
C ARG A 173 -10.64 -30.84 -4.56
N PHE A 174 -9.46 -30.26 -4.45
CA PHE A 174 -9.33 -28.81 -4.50
C PHE A 174 -9.67 -28.31 -5.89
N ILE A 175 -10.47 -27.26 -5.95
CA ILE A 175 -10.87 -26.61 -7.19
C ILE A 175 -10.57 -25.12 -7.11
N ASP A 176 -10.35 -24.50 -8.27
CA ASP A 176 -10.32 -23.06 -8.44
C ASP A 176 -11.60 -22.61 -9.15
N GLU A 177 -12.45 -21.87 -8.42
CA GLU A 177 -13.73 -21.39 -8.96
C GLU A 177 -13.54 -20.43 -10.15
N GLY A 178 -12.40 -19.69 -10.22
CA GLY A 178 -12.06 -18.82 -11.35
C GLY A 178 -11.73 -19.63 -12.61
N ILE A 179 -10.95 -20.71 -12.48
CA ILE A 179 -10.64 -21.63 -13.60
C ILE A 179 -11.91 -22.33 -14.07
N VAL A 180 -12.78 -22.77 -13.14
CA VAL A 180 -14.07 -23.37 -13.50
C VAL A 180 -14.94 -22.36 -14.25
N ALA A 181 -15.00 -21.10 -13.79
CA ALA A 181 -15.76 -20.03 -14.44
C ALA A 181 -15.28 -19.76 -15.87
N GLN A 182 -13.98 -19.62 -16.05
CA GLN A 182 -13.37 -19.40 -17.36
C GLN A 182 -13.69 -20.55 -18.35
N ARG A 183 -13.55 -21.79 -17.89
CA ARG A 183 -13.79 -22.97 -18.75
C ARG A 183 -15.26 -23.24 -19.02
N ALA A 184 -16.14 -22.89 -18.08
CA ALA A 184 -17.59 -23.04 -18.23
C ALA A 184 -18.24 -21.88 -19.03
N GLY A 185 -17.49 -20.80 -19.30
CA GLY A 185 -18.04 -19.57 -19.90
C GLY A 185 -19.06 -18.87 -18.98
N LEU A 186 -18.77 -18.84 -17.69
CA LEU A 186 -19.60 -18.24 -16.63
C LEU A 186 -18.79 -17.20 -15.84
N MET A 187 -19.48 -16.35 -15.10
CA MET A 187 -18.84 -15.50 -14.08
C MET A 187 -18.61 -16.32 -12.79
N GLN A 188 -17.55 -15.99 -12.04
CA GLN A 188 -17.23 -16.71 -10.79
C GLN A 188 -18.37 -16.73 -9.77
N PRO A 189 -19.17 -15.66 -9.53
CA PRO A 189 -20.34 -15.72 -8.68
C PRO A 189 -21.40 -16.73 -9.14
N GLN A 190 -21.57 -16.89 -10.46
CA GLN A 190 -22.52 -17.86 -11.02
C GLN A 190 -22.06 -19.31 -10.76
N VAL A 191 -20.75 -19.58 -10.85
CA VAL A 191 -20.17 -20.88 -10.48
C VAL A 191 -20.39 -21.15 -9.00
N HIS A 192 -20.10 -20.17 -8.14
CA HIS A 192 -20.30 -20.30 -6.70
C HIS A 192 -21.73 -20.65 -6.32
N GLU A 193 -22.71 -19.96 -6.87
CA GLU A 193 -24.13 -20.25 -6.62
C GLU A 193 -24.57 -21.61 -7.21
N ALA A 194 -24.06 -22.00 -8.38
CA ALA A 194 -24.32 -23.32 -8.95
C ALA A 194 -23.75 -24.43 -8.06
N LEU A 195 -22.54 -24.28 -7.53
CA LEU A 195 -21.93 -25.24 -6.59
C LEU A 195 -22.74 -25.35 -5.29
N LYS A 196 -23.25 -24.25 -4.74
CA LYS A 196 -24.14 -24.26 -3.58
C LYS A 196 -25.45 -24.94 -3.86
N ALA A 197 -26.06 -24.68 -5.03
CA ALA A 197 -27.32 -25.29 -5.45
C ALA A 197 -27.17 -26.80 -5.63
N LEU A 198 -26.11 -27.26 -6.28
CA LEU A 198 -25.76 -28.67 -6.42
C LEU A 198 -25.51 -29.34 -5.07
N GLY A 199 -24.90 -28.61 -4.13
CA GLY A 199 -24.74 -29.07 -2.74
C GLY A 199 -26.07 -29.27 -2.02
N ARG A 200 -27.02 -28.33 -2.17
CA ARG A 200 -28.38 -28.46 -1.63
C ARG A 200 -29.16 -29.64 -2.24
N LYS A 201 -28.97 -29.88 -3.54
CA LYS A 201 -29.54 -31.02 -4.26
C LYS A 201 -28.85 -32.35 -3.93
N ARG A 202 -27.81 -32.34 -3.10
CA ARG A 202 -27.01 -33.53 -2.74
C ARG A 202 -26.37 -34.22 -3.94
N VAL A 203 -26.07 -33.49 -5.01
CA VAL A 203 -25.31 -33.97 -6.18
C VAL A 203 -23.84 -34.04 -5.86
N LEU A 204 -23.36 -33.04 -5.09
CA LEU A 204 -21.98 -32.94 -4.62
C LEU A 204 -21.91 -32.35 -3.21
N LYS A 205 -20.80 -32.54 -2.54
CA LYS A 205 -20.43 -31.76 -1.35
C LYS A 205 -19.49 -30.65 -1.79
N PHE A 206 -19.86 -29.42 -1.49
CA PHE A 206 -19.08 -28.22 -1.78
C PHE A 206 -18.64 -27.57 -0.47
N ILE A 207 -17.34 -27.41 -0.32
CA ILE A 207 -16.73 -26.61 0.76
C ILE A 207 -16.13 -25.40 0.08
N PRO A 208 -16.75 -24.22 0.24
CA PRO A 208 -16.25 -22.99 -0.41
C PRO A 208 -14.88 -22.61 0.11
N ARG A 209 -14.13 -21.88 -0.71
CA ARG A 209 -12.89 -21.21 -0.28
C ARG A 209 -13.24 -20.32 0.92
N ARG A 210 -12.62 -20.57 2.04
CA ARG A 210 -12.72 -19.73 3.23
C ARG A 210 -11.37 -19.07 3.44
N ALA A 211 -11.27 -17.78 3.16
CA ALA A 211 -10.20 -16.92 3.63
C ALA A 211 -10.55 -16.44 5.05
N THR A 212 -10.70 -17.36 5.99
CA THR A 212 -10.98 -17.00 7.38
C THR A 212 -9.66 -17.03 8.13
N PRO A 213 -9.19 -15.89 8.70
CA PRO A 213 -8.03 -15.88 9.58
C PRO A 213 -8.20 -16.93 10.69
N VAL A 214 -7.09 -17.51 11.10
CA VAL A 214 -7.08 -18.49 12.19
C VAL A 214 -6.04 -18.14 13.22
N VAL A 215 -6.35 -18.44 14.47
CA VAL A 215 -5.43 -18.39 15.60
C VAL A 215 -5.34 -19.77 16.24
N ARG A 216 -4.13 -20.30 16.38
CA ARG A 216 -3.86 -21.54 17.10
C ARG A 216 -2.92 -21.26 18.26
N TYR A 217 -3.25 -21.72 19.46
CA TYR A 217 -2.33 -21.64 20.58
C TYR A 217 -1.23 -22.69 20.42
N ARG A 218 0.04 -22.25 20.36
CA ARG A 218 1.21 -23.14 20.27
C ARG A 218 1.51 -23.83 21.58
N ARG A 219 1.14 -23.18 22.68
CA ARG A 219 1.34 -23.67 24.06
C ARG A 219 0.09 -23.41 24.87
N ARG A 220 0.04 -23.99 26.07
CA ARG A 220 -1.02 -23.73 27.02
C ARG A 220 -1.11 -22.22 27.29
N ARG A 221 -2.33 -21.69 27.41
CA ARG A 221 -2.54 -20.29 27.78
C ARG A 221 -1.83 -19.97 29.09
N GLU A 222 -1.01 -18.96 29.06
CA GLU A 222 -0.28 -18.43 30.22
C GLU A 222 -0.98 -17.18 30.76
N ASP A 223 -0.65 -16.80 32.01
CA ASP A 223 -1.01 -15.49 32.54
C ASP A 223 -0.40 -14.39 31.66
N PRO A 224 -1.19 -13.42 31.16
CA PRO A 224 -0.70 -12.32 30.33
C PRO A 224 0.49 -11.55 30.94
N ALA A 225 0.54 -11.42 32.26
CA ALA A 225 1.63 -10.72 32.96
C ALA A 225 2.99 -11.45 32.81
N ARG A 226 2.97 -12.76 32.58
CA ARG A 226 4.18 -13.59 32.42
C ARG A 226 4.70 -13.66 30.98
N LEU A 227 3.99 -13.08 30.02
CA LEU A 227 4.44 -13.10 28.62
C LEU A 227 5.77 -12.35 28.48
N VAL A 228 6.76 -13.06 27.92
CA VAL A 228 8.08 -12.52 27.59
C VAL A 228 8.17 -12.38 26.05
N PHE A 229 8.55 -11.21 25.59
CA PHE A 229 8.77 -10.95 24.18
C PHE A 229 10.28 -10.98 23.90
N PRO A 230 10.78 -11.96 23.13
CA PRO A 230 12.19 -11.99 22.72
C PRO A 230 12.56 -10.71 21.96
N LYS A 231 13.82 -10.26 22.10
CA LYS A 231 14.29 -9.02 21.46
C LYS A 231 14.14 -9.04 19.94
N ASP A 232 14.40 -10.17 19.32
CA ASP A 232 14.24 -10.40 17.87
C ASP A 232 12.77 -10.41 17.42
N ALA A 233 11.83 -10.69 18.31
CA ALA A 233 10.41 -10.66 18.01
C ALA A 233 9.81 -9.24 18.11
N TYR A 234 10.35 -8.37 18.95
CA TYR A 234 9.80 -7.06 19.23
C TYR A 234 10.82 -5.92 19.10
N GLU A 235 11.80 -5.79 20.03
CA GLU A 235 12.66 -4.60 20.13
C GLU A 235 13.51 -4.38 18.88
N ASP A 236 14.18 -5.41 18.38
CA ASP A 236 15.06 -5.30 17.22
C ASP A 236 14.29 -4.96 15.96
N ARG A 237 13.11 -5.57 15.78
CA ARG A 237 12.22 -5.26 14.65
C ARG A 237 11.63 -3.87 14.74
N ARG A 238 11.23 -3.42 15.92
CA ARG A 238 10.75 -2.06 16.15
C ARG A 238 11.82 -1.05 15.81
N ARG A 239 13.06 -1.28 16.27
CA ARG A 239 14.21 -0.42 15.96
C ARG A 239 14.47 -0.36 14.45
N GLN A 240 14.57 -1.52 13.78
CA GLN A 240 14.79 -1.58 12.33
C GLN A 240 13.68 -0.87 11.54
N PHE A 241 12.44 -1.03 11.96
CA PHE A 241 11.30 -0.35 11.31
C PHE A 241 11.36 1.17 11.55
N ALA A 242 11.68 1.60 12.77
CA ALA A 242 11.84 3.01 13.12
C ALA A 242 13.03 3.66 12.37
N GLU A 243 14.15 2.94 12.22
CA GLU A 243 15.30 3.38 11.45
C GLU A 243 14.99 3.60 9.96
N ARG A 244 14.21 2.68 9.34
CA ARG A 244 13.74 2.82 7.95
C ARG A 244 12.81 4.01 7.77
N ILE A 245 11.82 4.16 8.65
CA ILE A 245 10.94 5.33 8.67
C ILE A 245 11.76 6.62 8.87
N GLY A 246 12.69 6.62 9.81
CA GLY A 246 13.55 7.75 10.06
C GLY A 246 14.44 8.11 8.86
N ALA A 247 14.94 7.12 8.12
CA ALA A 247 15.70 7.36 6.89
C ALA A 247 14.82 8.00 5.80
N MET A 248 13.58 7.52 5.64
CA MET A 248 12.62 8.10 4.69
C MET A 248 12.27 9.56 5.06
N MET A 249 12.02 9.81 6.33
CA MET A 249 11.74 11.18 6.83
C MET A 249 12.93 12.12 6.61
N ARG A 250 14.17 11.67 6.88
CA ARG A 250 15.37 12.47 6.62
C ARG A 250 15.53 12.76 5.14
N TYR A 251 15.30 11.78 4.27
CA TYR A 251 15.33 11.96 2.83
C TYR A 251 14.32 13.00 2.35
N ALA A 252 13.07 12.90 2.84
CA ALA A 252 12.01 13.82 2.43
C ALA A 252 12.20 15.26 2.94
N ASN A 253 12.75 15.42 4.16
CA ASN A 253 12.96 16.75 4.79
C ASN A 253 14.35 17.36 4.52
N ASN A 254 15.20 16.67 3.75
CA ASN A 254 16.53 17.23 3.51
C ASN A 254 16.52 18.16 2.29
N ASP A 255 16.99 19.37 2.46
CA ASP A 255 17.08 20.38 1.42
C ASP A 255 18.55 20.75 1.05
N ASP A 256 19.55 20.11 1.69
CA ASP A 256 20.96 20.44 1.52
C ASP A 256 21.72 19.46 0.62
N LYS A 257 21.38 18.16 0.69
CA LYS A 257 22.11 17.11 -0.01
C LYS A 257 21.33 16.58 -1.22
N CYS A 258 21.99 16.43 -2.35
CA CYS A 258 21.44 15.88 -3.58
C CYS A 258 20.62 14.60 -3.32
N ARG A 259 19.40 14.52 -3.87
CA ARG A 259 18.49 13.37 -3.68
C ARG A 259 19.11 12.05 -4.12
N SER A 260 19.79 12.04 -5.27
CA SER A 260 20.48 10.83 -5.76
C SER A 260 21.62 10.41 -4.86
N GLN A 261 22.43 11.35 -4.37
CA GLN A 261 23.52 11.04 -3.42
C GLN A 261 23.00 10.46 -2.10
N GLN A 262 21.89 11.00 -1.58
CA GLN A 262 21.29 10.44 -0.36
C GLN A 262 20.77 9.01 -0.59
N LEU A 263 20.09 8.81 -1.71
CA LEU A 263 19.49 7.52 -2.03
C LEU A 263 20.56 6.45 -2.26
N LEU A 264 21.57 6.75 -3.08
CA LEU A 264 22.69 5.85 -3.36
C LEU A 264 23.53 5.58 -2.10
N GLY A 265 23.81 6.62 -1.30
CA GLY A 265 24.50 6.47 -0.01
C GLY A 265 23.74 5.58 0.98
N TYR A 266 22.42 5.61 0.99
CA TYR A 266 21.61 4.70 1.79
C TYR A 266 21.81 3.23 1.39
N PHE A 267 22.00 2.96 0.10
CA PHE A 267 22.29 1.62 -0.44
C PHE A 267 23.77 1.25 -0.44
N GLY A 268 24.64 2.09 0.13
CA GLY A 268 26.07 1.81 0.27
C GLY A 268 26.91 2.22 -0.95
N GLU A 269 26.35 3.05 -1.85
CA GLU A 269 27.09 3.61 -2.98
C GLU A 269 27.46 5.08 -2.69
N ASP A 270 28.76 5.36 -2.56
CA ASP A 270 29.27 6.73 -2.40
C ASP A 270 29.47 7.37 -3.77
N THR A 271 28.62 8.32 -4.12
CA THR A 271 28.79 9.15 -5.31
C THR A 271 29.33 10.53 -4.92
N ALA A 272 30.49 10.89 -5.46
CA ALA A 272 31.12 12.20 -5.17
C ALA A 272 30.39 13.36 -5.84
N GLN A 273 29.67 13.14 -6.94
CA GLN A 273 29.05 14.21 -7.73
C GLN A 273 27.51 14.25 -7.57
N PRO A 274 26.95 15.47 -7.38
CA PRO A 274 25.50 15.69 -7.41
C PRO A 274 24.91 15.36 -8.79
N CYS A 275 23.66 14.91 -8.83
CA CYS A 275 22.98 14.52 -10.09
C CYS A 275 22.72 15.72 -11.03
N GLY A 276 22.65 16.94 -10.49
CA GLY A 276 22.46 18.18 -11.26
C GLY A 276 21.04 18.46 -11.73
N HIS A 277 20.06 17.59 -11.41
CA HIS A 277 18.69 17.70 -11.93
C HIS A 277 17.59 17.36 -10.92
N CYS A 278 17.90 17.01 -9.67
CA CYS A 278 16.90 16.94 -8.61
C CYS A 278 16.57 18.35 -8.09
N ASP A 279 15.48 18.46 -7.32
CA ASP A 279 15.04 19.70 -6.68
C ASP A 279 16.20 20.41 -5.96
N VAL A 280 16.87 19.75 -5.03
CA VAL A 280 18.02 20.31 -4.28
C VAL A 280 19.16 20.79 -5.19
N CYS A 281 19.48 20.05 -6.25
CA CYS A 281 20.53 20.45 -7.19
C CYS A 281 20.13 21.64 -8.08
N LEU A 282 18.86 21.77 -8.37
CA LEU A 282 18.34 22.90 -9.14
C LEU A 282 18.32 24.17 -8.26
N ASP A 283 17.85 24.02 -7.02
CA ASP A 283 17.84 25.12 -6.05
C ASP A 283 19.23 25.60 -5.69
N SER A 284 20.22 24.69 -5.57
CA SER A 284 21.63 25.05 -5.29
C SER A 284 22.34 25.77 -6.45
N LYS A 285 21.82 25.65 -7.67
CA LYS A 285 22.34 26.45 -8.81
C LYS A 285 21.89 27.90 -8.77
N GLY A 286 21.14 28.26 -7.76
CA GLY A 286 20.49 29.57 -7.60
C GLY A 286 19.16 29.58 -8.37
N ASN A 287 18.11 29.96 -7.67
CA ASN A 287 16.85 30.26 -8.37
C ASN A 287 17.16 31.38 -9.38
N PRO A 288 16.84 31.25 -10.67
CA PRO A 288 16.96 32.36 -11.60
C PRO A 288 16.36 33.67 -11.07
N ALA A 289 15.40 33.58 -10.13
CA ALA A 289 14.83 34.70 -9.42
C ALA A 289 15.76 35.36 -8.36
N ASP A 290 16.86 34.72 -7.96
CA ASP A 290 17.84 35.25 -6.99
C ASP A 290 19.13 35.77 -7.66
N THR A 291 19.16 35.85 -8.99
CA THR A 291 20.29 36.39 -9.76
C THR A 291 20.25 37.92 -9.81
N ALA A 292 21.39 38.55 -10.05
CA ALA A 292 21.42 40.01 -10.28
C ALA A 292 20.49 40.45 -11.40
N GLY A 293 20.21 39.58 -12.40
CA GLY A 293 19.22 39.80 -13.44
C GLY A 293 17.77 39.79 -12.96
N ALA A 294 17.48 39.11 -11.86
CA ALA A 294 16.12 39.04 -11.31
C ALA A 294 15.67 40.40 -10.70
N GLU A 295 16.60 41.13 -10.08
CA GLU A 295 16.30 42.50 -9.59
C GLU A 295 16.00 43.47 -10.73
N GLU A 296 16.70 43.33 -11.86
CA GLU A 296 16.42 44.13 -13.06
C GLU A 296 15.07 43.77 -13.66
N VAL A 297 14.72 42.47 -13.70
CA VAL A 297 13.40 42.01 -14.13
C VAL A 297 12.31 42.54 -13.21
N ARG A 298 12.49 42.43 -11.88
CA ARG A 298 11.56 42.96 -10.88
C ARG A 298 11.32 44.45 -11.10
N ALA A 299 12.38 45.25 -11.23
CA ALA A 299 12.31 46.64 -11.47
C ALA A 299 11.64 47.01 -12.83
N ALA A 300 11.81 46.14 -13.84
CA ALA A 300 11.17 46.31 -15.15
C ALA A 300 9.65 46.03 -15.06
N ILE A 301 9.24 44.97 -14.37
CA ILE A 301 7.85 44.63 -14.11
C ILE A 301 7.15 45.71 -13.27
N GLU A 302 7.82 46.18 -12.20
CA GLU A 302 7.29 47.23 -11.34
C GLU A 302 7.13 48.56 -12.08
N ARG A 303 7.99 48.90 -13.02
CA ARG A 303 7.89 50.06 -13.91
C ARG A 303 6.73 49.90 -14.90
N LEU A 304 6.61 48.71 -15.50
CA LEU A 304 5.52 48.39 -16.44
C LEU A 304 4.15 48.60 -15.77
N LEU A 305 3.99 48.06 -14.56
CA LEU A 305 2.76 48.13 -13.78
C LEU A 305 2.59 49.43 -12.98
N GLY A 306 3.52 50.39 -13.16
CA GLY A 306 3.51 51.69 -12.47
C GLY A 306 2.40 52.62 -12.95
N ASP A 307 1.80 52.38 -14.09
CA ASP A 307 0.68 53.12 -14.63
C ASP A 307 -0.71 52.67 -14.08
N GLY A 308 -0.73 51.58 -13.28
CA GLY A 308 -1.94 51.01 -12.70
C GLY A 308 -2.85 50.28 -13.67
N MET A 309 -2.37 49.98 -14.89
CA MET A 309 -3.11 49.26 -15.92
C MET A 309 -2.80 47.75 -15.90
N ARG A 310 -3.62 46.98 -16.62
CA ARG A 310 -3.35 45.57 -16.90
C ARG A 310 -2.47 45.45 -18.14
N HIS A 311 -1.34 44.73 -18.05
CA HIS A 311 -0.42 44.51 -19.14
C HIS A 311 -0.42 43.04 -19.56
N HIS A 312 -0.34 42.78 -20.86
CA HIS A 312 -0.26 41.40 -21.34
C HIS A 312 1.14 40.84 -21.09
N ILE A 313 1.22 39.56 -20.67
CA ILE A 313 2.48 38.89 -20.32
C ILE A 313 3.52 38.89 -21.45
N THR A 314 3.10 39.02 -22.71
CA THR A 314 4.01 39.14 -23.86
C THR A 314 4.83 40.44 -23.85
N GLU A 315 4.42 41.48 -23.13
CA GLU A 315 5.21 42.71 -23.00
C GLU A 315 6.50 42.49 -22.22
N LEU A 316 6.54 41.43 -21.37
CA LEU A 316 7.74 41.02 -20.66
C LEU A 316 8.82 40.42 -21.58
N LEU A 317 8.46 40.02 -22.82
CA LEU A 317 9.43 39.52 -23.80
C LEU A 317 10.45 40.60 -24.23
N GLY A 318 10.12 41.86 -24.01
CA GLY A 318 11.02 42.99 -24.24
C GLY A 318 12.12 43.18 -23.18
N ILE A 319 12.10 42.44 -22.08
CA ILE A 319 13.09 42.52 -21.03
C ILE A 319 14.36 41.78 -21.49
N ASN A 320 15.50 42.49 -21.49
CA ASN A 320 16.79 41.94 -21.92
C ASN A 320 17.42 41.05 -20.85
N GLN A 321 16.69 39.99 -20.45
CA GLN A 321 17.15 38.97 -19.51
C GLN A 321 16.71 37.56 -20.00
N PRO A 322 17.37 36.48 -19.57
CA PRO A 322 16.97 35.13 -19.94
C PRO A 322 15.50 34.85 -19.64
N PRO A 323 14.74 34.21 -20.55
CA PRO A 323 13.32 33.93 -20.34
C PRO A 323 13.04 33.16 -19.03
N GLU A 324 13.97 32.30 -18.61
CA GLU A 324 13.89 31.53 -17.35
C GLU A 324 13.93 32.47 -16.13
N THR A 325 14.75 33.52 -16.16
CA THR A 325 14.84 34.52 -15.09
C THR A 325 13.59 35.38 -15.03
N VAL A 326 13.05 35.77 -16.19
CA VAL A 326 11.80 36.54 -16.28
C VAL A 326 10.63 35.72 -15.71
N ASP A 327 10.47 34.46 -16.14
CA ASP A 327 9.39 33.58 -15.69
C ASP A 327 9.49 33.27 -14.18
N ALA A 328 10.70 32.97 -13.68
CA ALA A 328 10.93 32.70 -12.25
C ALA A 328 10.64 33.93 -11.37
N THR A 329 11.05 35.12 -11.82
CA THR A 329 10.79 36.37 -11.08
C THR A 329 9.31 36.72 -11.08
N LEU A 330 8.64 36.53 -12.22
CA LEU A 330 7.20 36.76 -12.34
C LEU A 330 6.42 35.83 -11.38
N ARG A 331 6.71 34.54 -11.38
CA ARG A 331 6.08 33.58 -10.46
C ARG A 331 6.26 33.96 -9.01
N ARG A 332 7.48 34.35 -8.62
CA ARG A 332 7.78 34.77 -7.26
C ARG A 332 6.97 35.99 -6.84
N LEU A 333 6.84 36.98 -7.71
CA LEU A 333 6.04 38.18 -7.45
C LEU A 333 4.53 37.89 -7.32
N ILE A 334 4.04 36.84 -8.03
CA ILE A 334 2.67 36.33 -7.88
C ILE A 334 2.51 35.58 -6.54
N GLU A 335 3.46 34.71 -6.18
CA GLU A 335 3.46 33.97 -4.92
C GLU A 335 3.57 34.90 -3.70
N GLU A 336 4.32 35.99 -3.82
CA GLU A 336 4.44 37.05 -2.80
C GLU A 336 3.22 38.01 -2.78
N GLU A 337 2.18 37.74 -3.59
CA GLU A 337 0.97 38.58 -3.71
C GLU A 337 1.25 40.05 -4.10
N HIS A 338 2.42 40.32 -4.70
CA HIS A 338 2.77 41.67 -5.19
C HIS A 338 2.07 42.01 -6.50
N ILE A 339 1.81 41.01 -7.33
CA ILE A 339 1.11 41.12 -8.60
C ILE A 339 0.14 39.94 -8.77
N TYR A 340 -0.84 40.13 -9.62
CA TYR A 340 -1.84 39.14 -9.95
C TYR A 340 -1.83 38.84 -11.45
N GLN A 341 -2.19 37.62 -11.83
CA GLN A 341 -2.29 37.20 -13.23
C GLN A 341 -3.69 36.63 -13.50
N GLU A 342 -4.32 37.12 -14.54
CA GLU A 342 -5.63 36.65 -15.01
C GLU A 342 -5.70 36.77 -16.52
N ASP A 343 -6.17 35.72 -17.22
CA ASP A 343 -6.35 35.67 -18.68
C ASP A 343 -5.15 36.18 -19.51
N GLY A 344 -3.92 35.92 -19.07
CA GLY A 344 -2.69 36.33 -19.73
C GLY A 344 -2.27 37.78 -19.46
N PHE A 345 -2.98 38.47 -18.58
CA PHE A 345 -2.63 39.81 -18.11
C PHE A 345 -2.09 39.82 -16.70
N ILE A 346 -1.16 40.71 -16.44
CA ILE A 346 -0.59 40.96 -15.11
C ILE A 346 -0.96 42.36 -14.61
N TYR A 347 -1.18 42.50 -13.31
CA TYR A 347 -1.60 43.77 -12.68
C TYR A 347 -1.24 43.79 -11.18
N LYS A 348 -1.15 45.00 -10.59
CA LYS A 348 -1.01 45.17 -9.14
C LYS A 348 -2.37 45.06 -8.47
N GLY A 349 -2.40 44.36 -7.30
CA GLY A 349 -3.57 44.42 -6.42
C GLY A 349 -3.74 45.83 -5.83
N HIS A 350 -5.00 46.22 -5.63
CA HIS A 350 -5.36 47.46 -4.98
C HIS A 350 -5.16 47.42 -3.48
#